data_40b5d29aec5048812b9a39adbcea132f
#
_entry.id   40b5d29aec5048812b9a39adbcea132f
#
_cell.length_a   1.000
_cell.length_b   1.000
_cell.length_c   1.000
_cell.angle_alpha   90.00
_cell.angle_beta   90.00
_cell.angle_gamma   90.00
#
_symmetry.space_group_name_H-M   'P 1'
#
loop_
_entity.id
_entity.type
_entity.pdbx_description
1 polymer ?
#
loop_
_entity_poly.entity_id
_entity_poly.type
_entity_poly.pdbx_seq_one_letter_code
_entity_poly.pdbx_strand_id
1 'polypeptide(L)'
;MANALIISAGNNANEYLARHIAELGYTRPAFAASGGEARRRMDAKDFEVIIINTPLPDEFGHELGMDAVQKTDAGVILLAKTATAEQISDKLQDYGVLVLGKPFTAAQFRQAVQMAAGIFRRLALVRAENAKLQDKLVQLRLVDRAKCFLIEKRGMTEAEAHRLIEKTAMDTRKSRGEVAEDILDAEV
;
A
#
# COMPACT_ATOMS: atom_id res chain seq x y z
N MET A 1 6.53 -8.63 -8.77
CA MET A 1 7.41 -9.60 -8.07
C MET A 1 7.22 -9.39 -6.59
N ALA A 2 7.10 -10.48 -5.81
CA ALA A 2 6.98 -10.39 -4.35
C ALA A 2 8.28 -9.82 -3.76
N ASN A 3 8.20 -8.68 -3.08
CA ASN A 3 9.34 -7.99 -2.50
C ASN A 3 9.29 -8.11 -0.97
N ALA A 4 10.36 -8.59 -0.36
CA ALA A 4 10.49 -8.61 1.09
C ALA A 4 11.71 -7.81 1.55
N LEU A 5 11.61 -7.20 2.73
CA LEU A 5 12.71 -6.55 3.43
C LEU A 5 12.96 -7.30 4.75
N ILE A 6 14.18 -7.77 4.94
CA ILE A 6 14.65 -8.37 6.19
C ILE A 6 15.56 -7.37 6.89
N ILE A 7 15.21 -7.00 8.11
CA ILE A 7 15.95 -6.04 8.93
C ILE A 7 16.55 -6.80 10.10
N SER A 8 17.85 -7.03 10.04
CA SER A 8 18.57 -7.83 11.04
C SER A 8 20.07 -7.58 10.97
N ALA A 9 20.73 -7.46 12.10
CA ALA A 9 22.18 -7.26 12.20
C ALA A 9 23.01 -8.55 12.04
N GLY A 10 22.37 -9.72 12.15
CA GLY A 10 23.09 -10.99 12.19
C GLY A 10 23.04 -11.76 10.87
N ASN A 11 24.20 -12.10 10.30
CA ASN A 11 24.28 -12.85 9.03
C ASN A 11 23.58 -14.22 9.11
N ASN A 12 23.76 -14.98 10.19
CA ASN A 12 23.11 -16.29 10.37
C ASN A 12 21.58 -16.16 10.41
N ALA A 13 21.07 -15.09 11.05
CA ALA A 13 19.64 -14.82 11.08
C ALA A 13 19.12 -14.44 9.69
N ASN A 14 19.87 -13.64 8.95
CA ASN A 14 19.55 -13.28 7.58
C ASN A 14 19.42 -14.50 6.66
N GLU A 15 20.40 -15.40 6.71
CA GLU A 15 20.36 -16.63 5.92
C GLU A 15 19.19 -17.54 6.29
N TYR A 16 18.91 -17.70 7.59
CA TYR A 16 17.79 -18.48 8.08
C TYR A 16 16.46 -17.91 7.57
N LEU A 17 16.23 -16.61 7.78
CA LEU A 17 15.01 -15.94 7.37
C LEU A 17 14.83 -15.95 5.84
N ALA A 18 15.90 -15.65 5.09
CA ALA A 18 15.88 -15.66 3.63
C ALA A 18 15.53 -17.03 3.05
N ARG A 19 16.09 -18.11 3.62
CA ARG A 19 15.76 -19.48 3.20
C ARG A 19 14.27 -19.78 3.34
N HIS A 20 13.69 -19.44 4.48
CA HIS A 20 12.29 -19.76 4.76
C HIS A 20 11.30 -18.90 3.95
N ILE A 21 11.63 -17.63 3.65
CA ILE A 21 10.77 -16.81 2.81
C ILE A 21 10.92 -17.12 1.32
N ALA A 22 12.06 -17.67 0.90
CA ALA A 22 12.25 -18.11 -0.49
C ALA A 22 11.26 -19.21 -0.89
N GLU A 23 10.92 -20.13 0.05
CA GLU A 23 9.89 -21.15 -0.13
C GLU A 23 8.49 -20.56 -0.38
N LEU A 24 8.27 -19.30 0.01
CA LEU A 24 7.02 -18.54 -0.18
C LEU A 24 7.05 -17.60 -1.40
N GLY A 25 8.10 -17.70 -2.23
CA GLY A 25 8.25 -16.92 -3.45
C GLY A 25 9.07 -15.64 -3.32
N TYR A 26 9.58 -15.31 -2.13
CA TYR A 26 10.45 -14.15 -1.90
C TYR A 26 11.92 -14.53 -2.14
N THR A 27 12.29 -14.80 -3.39
CA THR A 27 13.61 -15.36 -3.76
C THR A 27 14.77 -14.38 -3.65
N ARG A 28 14.51 -13.08 -3.62
CA ARG A 28 15.51 -12.00 -3.53
C ARG A 28 15.10 -10.93 -2.54
N PRO A 29 15.12 -11.23 -1.23
CA PRO A 29 14.80 -10.22 -0.22
C PRO A 29 15.87 -9.14 -0.19
N ALA A 30 15.45 -7.91 0.10
CA ALA A 30 16.38 -6.85 0.49
C ALA A 30 16.77 -7.03 1.97
N PHE A 31 17.95 -6.54 2.34
CA PHE A 31 18.43 -6.60 3.71
C PHE A 31 18.75 -5.20 4.22
N ALA A 32 18.52 -4.96 5.50
CA ALA A 32 18.98 -3.77 6.22
C ALA A 32 19.58 -4.23 7.56
N ALA A 33 20.72 -3.67 7.93
CA ALA A 33 21.42 -4.05 9.16
C ALA A 33 20.98 -3.20 10.37
N SER A 34 20.23 -2.11 10.15
CA SER A 34 19.80 -1.16 11.18
C SER A 34 18.44 -0.54 10.82
N GLY A 35 17.79 0.09 11.81
CA GLY A 35 16.56 0.83 11.62
C GLY A 35 16.72 2.03 10.68
N GLY A 36 17.82 2.77 10.81
CA GLY A 36 18.14 3.89 9.92
C GLY A 36 18.33 3.46 8.47
N GLU A 37 18.95 2.30 8.19
CA GLU A 37 19.05 1.74 6.84
C GLU A 37 17.67 1.27 6.33
N ALA A 38 16.89 0.63 7.20
CA ALA A 38 15.56 0.16 6.86
C ALA A 38 14.64 1.29 6.39
N ARG A 39 14.62 2.42 7.12
CA ARG A 39 13.82 3.60 6.73
C ARG A 39 14.18 4.11 5.34
N ARG A 40 15.47 4.25 5.04
CA ARG A 40 15.91 4.67 3.68
C ARG A 40 15.49 3.69 2.58
N ARG A 41 15.46 2.38 2.88
CA ARG A 41 15.01 1.38 1.92
C ARG A 41 13.50 1.41 1.70
N MET A 42 12.73 1.65 2.76
CA MET A 42 11.27 1.82 2.69
C MET A 42 10.88 3.08 1.91
N ASP A 43 11.65 4.16 2.05
CA ASP A 43 11.41 5.40 1.27
C ASP A 43 11.73 5.22 -0.23
N ALA A 44 12.63 4.31 -0.57
CA ALA A 44 13.09 4.09 -1.95
C ALA A 44 12.31 3.02 -2.72
N LYS A 45 11.62 2.11 -2.04
CA LYS A 45 10.98 0.95 -2.68
C LYS A 45 9.86 0.36 -1.82
N ASP A 46 8.78 -0.05 -2.50
CA ASP A 46 7.68 -0.77 -1.87
C ASP A 46 8.03 -2.24 -1.58
N PHE A 47 7.58 -2.70 -0.42
CA PHE A 47 7.71 -4.09 0.03
C PHE A 47 6.33 -4.66 0.34
N GLU A 48 6.15 -5.96 0.06
CA GLU A 48 4.96 -6.71 0.43
C GLU A 48 5.02 -7.16 1.90
N VAL A 49 6.23 -7.57 2.33
CA VAL A 49 6.48 -8.03 3.71
C VAL A 49 7.76 -7.41 4.24
N ILE A 50 7.69 -6.90 5.46
CA ILE A 50 8.83 -6.39 6.23
C ILE A 50 9.01 -7.25 7.48
N ILE A 51 10.21 -7.79 7.67
CA ILE A 51 10.56 -8.64 8.81
C ILE A 51 11.63 -7.93 9.64
N ILE A 52 11.30 -7.60 10.89
CA ILE A 52 12.19 -6.91 11.82
C ILE A 52 12.68 -7.90 12.88
N ASN A 53 13.94 -8.25 12.83
CA ASN A 53 14.55 -9.16 13.81
C ASN A 53 15.23 -8.37 14.95
N THR A 54 14.52 -8.20 16.04
CA THR A 54 14.99 -7.39 17.18
C THR A 54 15.92 -8.16 18.13
N PRO A 55 16.79 -7.47 18.91
CA PRO A 55 17.06 -6.04 18.85
C PRO A 55 17.90 -5.65 17.63
N LEU A 56 17.78 -4.41 17.18
CA LEU A 56 18.66 -3.82 16.18
C LEU A 56 19.83 -3.09 16.87
N PRO A 57 20.91 -2.77 16.14
CA PRO A 57 22.07 -2.11 16.71
C PRO A 57 21.80 -0.68 17.20
N ASP A 58 20.87 0.00 16.55
CA ASP A 58 20.54 1.42 16.74
C ASP A 58 19.22 1.65 17.49
N GLU A 59 18.33 0.65 17.55
CA GLU A 59 17.03 0.77 18.22
C GLU A 59 16.45 -0.61 18.60
N PHE A 60 15.41 -0.64 19.44
CA PHE A 60 14.72 -1.88 19.81
C PHE A 60 13.84 -2.46 18.70
N GLY A 61 13.46 -1.65 17.71
CA GLY A 61 12.73 -2.09 16.52
C GLY A 61 11.20 -1.98 16.61
N HIS A 62 10.59 -1.73 17.79
CA HIS A 62 9.13 -1.53 17.88
C HIS A 62 8.68 -0.21 17.26
N GLU A 63 9.45 0.86 17.42
CA GLU A 63 9.19 2.14 16.74
C GLU A 63 9.33 2.01 15.23
N LEU A 64 10.34 1.26 14.77
CA LEU A 64 10.48 0.94 13.36
C LEU A 64 9.28 0.16 12.81
N GLY A 65 8.70 -0.74 13.62
CA GLY A 65 7.47 -1.46 13.25
C GLY A 65 6.28 -0.52 13.02
N MET A 66 6.10 0.47 13.91
CA MET A 66 5.08 1.52 13.76
C MET A 66 5.33 2.39 12.53
N ASP A 67 6.58 2.86 12.35
CA ASP A 67 6.98 3.63 11.17
C ASP A 67 6.71 2.88 9.87
N ALA A 68 7.02 1.58 9.83
CA ALA A 68 6.83 0.76 8.65
C ALA A 68 5.35 0.66 8.25
N VAL A 69 4.45 0.45 9.22
CA VAL A 69 3.00 0.42 8.96
C VAL A 69 2.45 1.78 8.56
N GLN A 70 2.94 2.88 9.15
CA GLN A 70 2.46 4.22 8.82
C GLN A 70 2.92 4.70 7.45
N LYS A 71 4.13 4.32 7.03
CA LYS A 71 4.75 4.78 5.78
C LYS A 71 4.55 3.85 4.59
N THR A 72 4.20 2.59 4.85
CA THR A 72 4.10 1.57 3.79
C THR A 72 2.81 0.77 3.93
N ASP A 73 2.47 0.02 2.87
CA ASP A 73 1.38 -0.95 2.88
C ASP A 73 1.84 -2.35 3.30
N ALA A 74 3.12 -2.51 3.55
CA ALA A 74 3.71 -3.82 3.84
C ALA A 74 3.07 -4.47 5.07
N GLY A 75 2.87 -5.79 5.00
CA GLY A 75 2.63 -6.56 6.20
C GLY A 75 3.90 -6.63 7.04
N VAL A 76 3.84 -6.21 8.30
CA VAL A 76 5.01 -6.10 9.18
C VAL A 76 5.03 -7.22 10.20
N ILE A 77 6.18 -7.89 10.31
CA ILE A 77 6.44 -8.95 11.31
C ILE A 77 7.62 -8.50 12.17
N LEU A 78 7.44 -8.52 13.49
CA LEU A 78 8.48 -8.24 14.45
C LEU A 78 8.83 -9.52 15.21
N LEU A 79 10.10 -9.93 15.13
CA LEU A 79 10.64 -11.09 15.82
C LEU A 79 11.28 -10.64 17.13
N ALA A 80 10.64 -10.91 18.28
CA ALA A 80 11.10 -10.50 19.60
C ALA A 80 11.47 -11.69 20.49
N LYS A 81 12.21 -11.46 21.58
CA LYS A 81 12.37 -12.48 22.61
C LYS A 81 11.03 -12.80 23.25
N THR A 82 10.72 -14.08 23.50
CA THR A 82 9.44 -14.51 24.10
C THR A 82 9.12 -13.73 25.39
N ALA A 83 10.11 -13.49 26.23
CA ALA A 83 9.91 -12.75 27.49
C ALA A 83 9.39 -11.31 27.33
N THR A 84 9.57 -10.69 26.14
CA THR A 84 9.12 -9.32 25.84
C THR A 84 8.06 -9.27 24.74
N ALA A 85 7.80 -10.39 24.08
CA ALA A 85 6.92 -10.45 22.92
C ALA A 85 5.48 -10.02 23.23
N GLU A 86 4.94 -10.44 24.38
CA GLU A 86 3.58 -10.10 24.82
C GLU A 86 3.45 -8.58 25.03
N GLN A 87 4.35 -7.98 25.80
CA GLN A 87 4.35 -6.53 26.07
C GLN A 87 4.52 -5.69 24.79
N ILE A 88 5.31 -6.19 23.83
CA ILE A 88 5.49 -5.55 22.53
C ILE A 88 4.23 -5.72 21.69
N SER A 89 3.61 -6.90 21.71
CA SER A 89 2.37 -7.19 21.01
C SER A 89 1.25 -6.25 21.45
N ASP A 90 1.08 -6.04 22.76
CA ASP A 90 0.07 -5.13 23.31
C ASP A 90 0.23 -3.69 22.81
N LYS A 91 1.49 -3.24 22.66
CA LYS A 91 1.79 -1.90 22.14
C LYS A 91 1.57 -1.77 20.63
N LEU A 92 1.70 -2.86 19.89
CA LEU A 92 1.68 -2.86 18.43
C LEU A 92 0.39 -3.42 17.82
N GLN A 93 -0.54 -3.93 18.64
CA GLN A 93 -1.78 -4.53 18.15
C GLN A 93 -2.63 -3.58 17.30
N ASP A 94 -2.75 -2.32 17.74
CA ASP A 94 -3.55 -1.30 17.04
C ASP A 94 -2.92 -0.87 15.71
N TYR A 95 -1.63 -1.14 15.52
CA TYR A 95 -0.91 -0.86 14.27
C TYR A 95 -0.96 -2.03 13.28
N GLY A 96 -1.44 -3.20 13.70
CA GLY A 96 -1.49 -4.40 12.85
C GLY A 96 -0.13 -5.05 12.57
N VAL A 97 0.87 -4.79 13.43
CA VAL A 97 2.18 -5.46 13.40
C VAL A 97 2.06 -6.85 14.01
N LEU A 98 2.48 -7.88 13.28
CA LEU A 98 2.51 -9.26 13.78
C LEU A 98 3.76 -9.49 14.63
N VAL A 99 3.60 -9.82 15.90
CA VAL A 99 4.74 -10.12 16.79
C VAL A 99 4.92 -11.62 16.93
N LEU A 100 6.13 -12.12 16.67
CA LEU A 100 6.50 -13.53 16.81
C LEU A 100 7.62 -13.69 17.83
N GLY A 101 7.35 -14.48 18.90
CA GLY A 101 8.32 -14.74 19.97
C GLY A 101 9.41 -15.73 19.56
N LYS A 102 10.66 -15.46 19.92
CA LYS A 102 11.84 -16.33 19.71
C LYS A 102 12.11 -17.17 20.94
N PRO A 103 12.34 -18.51 20.84
CA PRO A 103 12.45 -19.28 19.59
C PRO A 103 11.09 -19.59 18.95
N PHE A 104 11.03 -19.69 17.62
CA PHE A 104 9.86 -20.07 16.85
C PHE A 104 10.21 -21.21 15.87
N THR A 105 9.19 -21.95 15.46
CA THR A 105 9.30 -23.00 14.44
C THR A 105 9.20 -22.41 13.03
N ALA A 106 9.72 -23.13 12.04
CA ALA A 106 9.57 -22.76 10.63
C ALA A 106 8.08 -22.63 10.21
N ALA A 107 7.21 -23.46 10.78
CA ALA A 107 5.76 -23.40 10.52
C ALA A 107 5.13 -22.11 11.04
N GLN A 108 5.44 -21.67 12.26
CA GLN A 108 4.97 -20.43 12.84
C GLN A 108 5.46 -19.22 12.03
N PHE A 109 6.73 -19.23 11.64
CA PHE A 109 7.30 -18.16 10.81
C PHE A 109 6.61 -18.07 9.45
N ARG A 110 6.42 -19.19 8.75
CA ARG A 110 5.70 -19.24 7.47
C ARG A 110 4.27 -18.71 7.61
N GLN A 111 3.57 -19.12 8.65
CA GLN A 111 2.20 -18.63 8.93
C GLN A 111 2.19 -17.11 9.12
N ALA A 112 3.12 -16.56 9.90
CA ALA A 112 3.24 -15.10 10.08
C ALA A 112 3.50 -14.37 8.76
N VAL A 113 4.40 -14.90 7.91
CA VAL A 113 4.66 -14.30 6.58
C VAL A 113 3.42 -14.34 5.69
N GLN A 114 2.68 -15.46 5.68
CA GLN A 114 1.45 -15.57 4.89
C GLN A 114 0.35 -14.61 5.38
N MET A 115 0.22 -14.43 6.70
CA MET A 115 -0.71 -13.45 7.28
C MET A 115 -0.30 -12.02 6.90
N ALA A 116 0.97 -11.65 7.05
CA ALA A 116 1.50 -10.34 6.66
C ALA A 116 1.26 -10.05 5.17
N ALA A 117 1.57 -11.00 4.29
CA ALA A 117 1.30 -10.89 2.86
C ALA A 117 -0.20 -10.77 2.55
N GLY A 118 -1.05 -11.42 3.35
CA GLY A 118 -2.51 -11.29 3.26
C GLY A 118 -3.00 -9.88 3.59
N ILE A 119 -2.44 -9.25 4.62
CA ILE A 119 -2.73 -7.86 5.00
C ILE A 119 -2.37 -6.92 3.85
N PHE A 120 -1.15 -7.03 3.32
CA PHE A 120 -0.71 -6.23 2.17
C PHE A 120 -1.67 -6.34 0.98
N ARG A 121 -2.01 -7.56 0.57
CA ARG A 121 -2.92 -7.78 -0.57
C ARG A 121 -4.30 -7.18 -0.33
N ARG A 122 -4.83 -7.29 0.89
CA ARG A 122 -6.12 -6.70 1.24
C ARG A 122 -6.09 -5.16 1.17
N LEU A 123 -5.05 -4.54 1.71
CA LEU A 123 -4.85 -3.08 1.64
C LEU A 123 -4.72 -2.60 0.19
N ALA A 124 -3.96 -3.32 -0.64
CA ALA A 124 -3.82 -3.00 -2.06
C ALA A 124 -5.18 -3.03 -2.81
N LEU A 125 -6.04 -4.00 -2.51
CA LEU A 125 -7.40 -4.06 -3.09
C LEU A 125 -8.26 -2.88 -2.66
N VAL A 126 -8.28 -2.54 -1.36
CA VAL A 126 -9.05 -1.40 -0.83
C VAL A 126 -8.56 -0.09 -1.44
N ARG A 127 -7.25 0.10 -1.57
CA ARG A 127 -6.69 1.30 -2.21
C ARG A 127 -7.04 1.40 -3.69
N ALA A 128 -6.98 0.29 -4.41
CA ALA A 128 -7.38 0.26 -5.82
C ALA A 128 -8.87 0.62 -6.00
N GLU A 129 -9.73 0.16 -5.09
CA GLU A 129 -11.15 0.51 -5.09
C GLU A 129 -11.36 1.99 -4.75
N ASN A 130 -10.68 2.51 -3.71
CA ASN A 130 -10.74 3.93 -3.35
C ASN A 130 -10.25 4.82 -4.50
N ALA A 131 -9.15 4.47 -5.18
CA ALA A 131 -8.66 5.22 -6.33
C ALA A 131 -9.71 5.28 -7.46
N LYS A 132 -10.39 4.16 -7.76
CA LYS A 132 -11.48 4.12 -8.73
C LYS A 132 -12.67 5.00 -8.33
N LEU A 133 -13.00 5.04 -7.04
CA LEU A 133 -14.09 5.87 -6.54
C LEU A 133 -13.74 7.35 -6.63
N GLN A 134 -12.52 7.71 -6.28
CA GLN A 134 -12.01 9.08 -6.42
C GLN A 134 -12.03 9.54 -7.87
N ASP A 135 -11.56 8.70 -8.80
CA ASP A 135 -11.59 8.99 -10.23
C ASP A 135 -13.03 9.24 -10.71
N LYS A 136 -13.97 8.38 -10.33
CA LYS A 136 -15.40 8.59 -10.65
C LYS A 136 -15.94 9.92 -10.13
N LEU A 137 -15.53 10.34 -8.93
CA LEU A 137 -15.94 11.64 -8.37
C LEU A 137 -15.36 12.81 -9.17
N VAL A 138 -14.10 12.70 -9.62
CA VAL A 138 -13.48 13.71 -10.49
C VAL A 138 -14.23 13.79 -11.82
N GLN A 139 -14.51 12.64 -12.43
CA GLN A 139 -15.27 12.57 -13.70
C GLN A 139 -16.67 13.17 -13.58
N LEU A 140 -17.39 12.89 -12.49
CA LEU A 140 -18.72 13.48 -12.25
C LEU A 140 -18.65 15.00 -12.13
N ARG A 141 -17.67 15.54 -11.40
CA ARG A 141 -17.48 16.99 -11.25
C ARG A 141 -17.15 17.66 -12.59
N LEU A 142 -16.33 17.02 -13.42
CA LEU A 142 -16.03 17.54 -14.78
C LEU A 142 -17.30 17.61 -15.63
N VAL A 143 -18.11 16.55 -15.63
CA VAL A 143 -19.39 16.52 -16.37
C VAL A 143 -20.34 17.60 -15.87
N ASP A 144 -20.47 17.79 -14.56
CA ASP A 144 -21.34 18.82 -14.01
C ASP A 144 -20.87 20.23 -14.35
N ARG A 145 -19.56 20.50 -14.30
CA ARG A 145 -18.99 21.76 -14.73
C ARG A 145 -19.23 22.03 -16.23
N ALA A 146 -19.04 21.01 -17.08
CA ALA A 146 -19.31 21.14 -18.51
C ALA A 146 -20.81 21.37 -18.77
N LYS A 147 -21.72 20.74 -18.05
CA LYS A 147 -23.17 21.02 -18.13
C LYS A 147 -23.46 22.48 -17.76
N CYS A 148 -22.98 22.94 -16.61
CA CYS A 148 -23.14 24.34 -16.20
C CYS A 148 -22.63 25.31 -17.27
N PHE A 149 -21.46 25.04 -17.81
CA PHE A 149 -20.88 25.83 -18.89
C PHE A 149 -21.80 25.88 -20.14
N LEU A 150 -22.27 24.73 -20.61
CA LEU A 150 -23.18 24.64 -21.77
C LEU A 150 -24.51 25.38 -21.52
N ILE A 151 -25.04 25.32 -20.30
CA ILE A 151 -26.25 26.06 -19.91
C ILE A 151 -26.00 27.57 -19.94
N GLU A 152 -24.92 28.03 -19.31
CA GLU A 152 -24.63 29.45 -19.16
C GLU A 152 -24.19 30.11 -20.47
N LYS A 153 -23.31 29.44 -21.26
CA LYS A 153 -22.70 30.00 -22.47
C LYS A 153 -23.47 29.71 -23.76
N ARG A 154 -24.16 28.56 -23.82
CA ARG A 154 -24.89 28.12 -25.03
C ARG A 154 -26.40 28.14 -24.86
N GLY A 155 -26.92 28.55 -23.70
CA GLY A 155 -28.36 28.65 -23.43
C GLY A 155 -29.10 27.31 -23.46
N MET A 156 -28.36 26.19 -23.27
CA MET A 156 -28.93 24.84 -23.27
C MET A 156 -29.72 24.59 -21.97
N THR A 157 -30.70 23.73 -22.04
CA THR A 157 -31.30 23.11 -20.85
C THR A 157 -30.36 22.02 -20.32
N GLU A 158 -30.52 21.65 -19.05
CA GLU A 158 -29.73 20.55 -18.46
C GLU A 158 -29.86 19.25 -19.27
N ALA A 159 -31.07 18.93 -19.71
CA ALA A 159 -31.35 17.74 -20.50
C ALA A 159 -30.62 17.75 -21.87
N GLU A 160 -30.54 18.92 -22.51
CA GLU A 160 -29.81 19.09 -23.78
C GLU A 160 -28.29 19.00 -23.58
N ALA A 161 -27.76 19.63 -22.54
CA ALA A 161 -26.34 19.55 -22.18
C ALA A 161 -25.92 18.10 -21.87
N HIS A 162 -26.73 17.40 -21.07
CA HIS A 162 -26.49 15.99 -20.76
C HIS A 162 -26.46 15.11 -22.01
N ARG A 163 -27.48 15.22 -22.87
CA ARG A 163 -27.55 14.46 -24.12
C ARG A 163 -26.39 14.77 -25.07
N LEU A 164 -25.95 16.03 -25.14
CA LEU A 164 -24.80 16.42 -25.96
C LEU A 164 -23.54 15.71 -25.51
N ILE A 165 -23.25 15.73 -24.19
CA ILE A 165 -22.08 15.05 -23.62
C ILE A 165 -22.15 13.54 -23.87
N GLU A 166 -23.29 12.90 -23.63
CA GLU A 166 -23.45 11.47 -23.87
C GLU A 166 -23.29 11.08 -25.34
N LYS A 167 -23.93 11.81 -26.24
CA LYS A 167 -23.83 11.57 -27.68
C LYS A 167 -22.38 11.73 -28.17
N THR A 168 -21.72 12.82 -27.77
CA THR A 168 -20.32 13.05 -28.13
C THR A 168 -19.41 11.95 -27.60
N ALA A 169 -19.62 11.49 -26.36
CA ALA A 169 -18.88 10.38 -25.78
C ALA A 169 -19.04 9.09 -26.61
N MET A 170 -20.25 8.78 -27.04
CA MET A 170 -20.51 7.61 -27.89
C MET A 170 -19.88 7.75 -29.28
N ASP A 171 -20.05 8.90 -29.90
CA ASP A 171 -19.54 9.17 -31.28
C ASP A 171 -18.01 9.18 -31.35
N THR A 172 -17.35 9.68 -30.29
CA THR A 172 -15.88 9.78 -30.22
C THR A 172 -15.21 8.61 -29.52
N ARG A 173 -16.00 7.70 -28.89
CA ARG A 173 -15.51 6.59 -28.04
C ARG A 173 -14.65 7.07 -26.85
N LYS A 174 -14.92 8.26 -26.37
CA LYS A 174 -14.34 8.85 -25.15
C LYS A 174 -15.25 8.62 -23.94
N SER A 175 -14.70 8.71 -22.74
CA SER A 175 -15.51 8.80 -21.52
C SER A 175 -16.27 10.14 -21.47
N ARG A 176 -17.36 10.20 -20.72
CA ARG A 176 -18.10 11.47 -20.50
C ARG A 176 -17.23 12.54 -19.84
N GLY A 177 -16.28 12.14 -19.00
CA GLY A 177 -15.34 13.06 -18.38
C GLY A 177 -14.34 13.65 -19.36
N GLU A 178 -13.77 12.84 -20.25
CA GLU A 178 -12.88 13.33 -21.32
C GLU A 178 -13.60 14.31 -22.26
N VAL A 179 -14.86 14.02 -22.61
CA VAL A 179 -15.68 14.93 -23.39
C VAL A 179 -15.97 16.23 -22.63
N ALA A 180 -16.22 16.14 -21.34
CA ALA A 180 -16.42 17.30 -20.49
C ALA A 180 -15.17 18.18 -20.40
N GLU A 181 -13.99 17.57 -20.32
CA GLU A 181 -12.70 18.25 -20.34
C GLU A 181 -12.48 18.94 -21.69
N ASP A 182 -12.67 18.23 -22.82
CA ASP A 182 -12.59 18.79 -24.16
C ASP A 182 -13.51 20.03 -24.33
N ILE A 183 -14.74 19.98 -23.75
CA ILE A 183 -15.70 21.10 -23.81
C ILE A 183 -15.19 22.30 -23.01
N LEU A 184 -14.60 22.07 -21.85
CA LEU A 184 -14.08 23.13 -20.98
C LEU A 184 -12.80 23.75 -21.53
N ASP A 185 -11.94 22.94 -22.19
CA ASP A 185 -10.66 23.37 -22.73
C ASP A 185 -10.81 24.11 -24.08
N ALA A 186 -11.87 23.86 -24.83
CA ALA A 186 -12.11 24.51 -26.14
C ALA A 186 -12.38 26.02 -26.04
N GLU A 187 -12.47 26.58 -24.84
CA GLU A 187 -12.80 28.00 -24.59
C GLU A 187 -11.73 28.76 -23.77
N VAL A 188 -10.54 28.17 -23.57
CA VAL A 188 -9.35 28.88 -23.11
C VAL A 188 -8.54 29.36 -24.30
#